data_2d0103dddc47a1055f2512abdc7126a0
#
_entry.id   2d0103dddc47a1055f2512abdc7126a0
#
_cell.length_a   1.000
_cell.length_b   1.000
_cell.length_c   1.000
_cell.angle_alpha   90.00
_cell.angle_beta   90.00
_cell.angle_gamma   90.00
#
_symmetry.space_group_name_H-M   'P 1'
#
loop_
_entity.id
_entity.type
_entity.pdbx_description
1 polymer ?
#
loop_
_entity_poly.entity_id
_entity_poly.type
_entity_poly.pdbx_seq_one_letter_code
_entity_poly.pdbx_strand_id
1 'polypeptide(L)'
;MSAVPFALLRHAPTVWNEAGRLQGLTDTALSVAGETAARCWRLPAPADRWRRLASPLARARRTAELIRPGAPVTIDSRLREMSFGDWEGRTLADLRASGGAAFIEAESKGLDFQPPGGESPRAAMVRLGGWTADIARAGEPVVAVAHKAVIRAMLALATGWDMTGKSPMRLDWRSVHFFVAHEDGRVAVERLNVPLIVEARIVGERALA
;
A
#
# COMPACT_ATOMS: atom_id res chain seq x y z
N MET A 1 7.98 13.38 -23.94
CA MET A 1 6.90 12.81 -23.12
C MET A 1 7.32 12.97 -21.67
N SER A 2 6.53 13.67 -20.87
CA SER A 2 6.86 13.85 -19.45
C SER A 2 6.67 12.55 -18.70
N ALA A 3 7.57 12.27 -17.77
CA ALA A 3 7.55 11.12 -16.91
C ALA A 3 7.57 11.62 -15.47
N VAL A 4 6.53 11.33 -14.68
CA VAL A 4 6.37 11.87 -13.33
C VAL A 4 6.61 10.76 -12.31
N PRO A 5 7.61 10.89 -11.44
CA PRO A 5 7.86 9.90 -10.42
C PRO A 5 6.79 9.94 -9.32
N PHE A 6 6.47 8.79 -8.78
CA PHE A 6 5.65 8.65 -7.59
C PHE A 6 6.13 7.49 -6.73
N ALA A 7 5.75 7.50 -5.46
CA ALA A 7 6.15 6.47 -4.54
C ALA A 7 4.97 5.92 -3.74
N LEU A 8 5.02 4.64 -3.44
CA LEU A 8 4.05 3.94 -2.60
C LEU A 8 4.73 3.38 -1.36
N LEU A 9 4.06 3.53 -0.23
CA LEU A 9 4.40 2.97 1.06
C LEU A 9 3.19 2.24 1.63
N ARG A 10 3.39 1.05 2.18
CA ARG A 10 2.35 0.37 2.93
C ARG A 10 2.16 1.03 4.30
N HIS A 11 0.90 1.13 4.76
CA HIS A 11 0.58 1.56 6.12
C HIS A 11 1.34 0.73 7.18
N ALA A 12 1.57 1.31 8.36
CA ALA A 12 2.19 0.65 9.50
C ALA A 12 1.31 -0.51 10.03
N PRO A 13 1.88 -1.44 10.82
CA PRO A 13 1.15 -2.59 11.33
C PRO A 13 -0.14 -2.24 12.07
N THR A 14 -1.17 -3.06 11.86
CA THR A 14 -2.47 -2.99 12.55
C THR A 14 -2.62 -4.22 13.45
N VAL A 15 -3.58 -4.17 14.37
CA VAL A 15 -3.95 -5.33 15.20
C VAL A 15 -4.32 -6.58 14.36
N TRP A 16 -4.92 -6.38 13.18
CA TRP A 16 -5.25 -7.48 12.28
C TRP A 16 -4.05 -8.01 11.50
N ASN A 17 -3.03 -7.18 11.23
CA ASN A 17 -1.77 -7.69 10.68
C ASN A 17 -1.06 -8.63 11.66
N GLU A 18 -1.05 -8.28 12.94
CA GLU A 18 -0.46 -9.11 14.00
C GLU A 18 -1.22 -10.43 14.16
N ALA A 19 -2.55 -10.39 14.00
CA ALA A 19 -3.41 -11.58 14.03
C ALA A 19 -3.46 -12.37 12.71
N GLY A 20 -2.73 -11.96 11.65
CA GLY A 20 -2.73 -12.61 10.34
C GLY A 20 -4.06 -12.54 9.58
N ARG A 21 -4.95 -11.60 9.93
CA ARG A 21 -6.28 -11.45 9.33
C ARG A 21 -6.25 -10.59 8.08
N LEU A 22 -7.06 -10.94 7.08
CA LEU A 22 -7.33 -10.12 5.90
C LEU A 22 -8.15 -8.89 6.31
N GLN A 23 -7.76 -7.71 5.85
CA GLN A 23 -8.40 -6.46 6.25
C GLN A 23 -9.36 -5.91 5.20
N GLY A 24 -8.91 -5.84 3.95
CA GLY A 24 -9.70 -5.24 2.87
C GLY A 24 -10.14 -3.82 3.19
N LEU A 25 -11.45 -3.56 3.07
CA LEU A 25 -12.07 -2.26 3.37
C LEU A 25 -12.44 -2.10 4.84
N THR A 26 -12.44 -3.17 5.63
CA THR A 26 -12.67 -3.07 7.08
C THR A 26 -11.62 -2.15 7.69
N ASP A 27 -12.10 -1.12 8.38
CA ASP A 27 -11.24 -0.05 8.88
C ASP A 27 -10.71 -0.39 10.28
N THR A 28 -9.50 -0.94 10.30
CA THR A 28 -8.80 -1.32 11.54
C THR A 28 -7.76 -0.29 11.92
N ALA A 29 -7.63 -0.02 13.21
CA ALA A 29 -6.60 0.88 13.74
C ALA A 29 -5.20 0.29 13.62
N LEU A 30 -4.19 1.15 13.66
CA LEU A 30 -2.81 0.72 13.88
C LEU A 30 -2.70 0.04 15.25
N SER A 31 -1.82 -0.95 15.35
CA SER A 31 -1.43 -1.48 16.66
C SER A 31 -0.53 -0.48 17.40
N VAL A 32 -0.37 -0.65 18.71
CA VAL A 32 0.56 0.17 19.50
C VAL A 32 1.98 0.11 18.92
N ALA A 33 2.43 -1.07 18.53
CA ALA A 33 3.72 -1.26 17.87
C ALA A 33 3.76 -0.56 16.50
N GLY A 34 2.66 -0.60 15.73
CA GLY A 34 2.52 0.07 14.45
C GLY A 34 2.58 1.60 14.57
N GLU A 35 1.89 2.19 15.55
CA GLU A 35 1.98 3.63 15.82
C GLU A 35 3.40 4.03 16.23
N THR A 36 4.00 3.27 17.13
CA THR A 36 5.37 3.52 17.58
C THR A 36 6.36 3.48 16.42
N ALA A 37 6.26 2.46 15.56
CA ALA A 37 7.10 2.35 14.37
C ALA A 37 6.90 3.54 13.42
N ALA A 38 5.64 3.89 13.09
CA ALA A 38 5.35 4.97 12.16
C ALA A 38 5.88 6.34 12.63
N ARG A 39 5.90 6.59 13.92
CA ARG A 39 6.48 7.83 14.51
C ARG A 39 7.99 7.94 14.27
N CYS A 40 8.68 6.81 14.16
CA CYS A 40 10.11 6.75 13.91
C CYS A 40 10.46 6.73 12.42
N TRP A 41 9.49 6.55 11.53
CA TRP A 41 9.74 6.48 10.09
C TRP A 41 9.89 7.86 9.47
N ARG A 42 10.86 7.98 8.57
CA ARG A 42 11.00 9.13 7.67
C ARG A 42 11.13 8.62 6.25
N LEU A 43 10.56 9.38 5.32
CA LEU A 43 10.66 9.07 3.90
C LEU A 43 12.09 9.34 3.41
N PRO A 44 12.66 8.46 2.57
CA PRO A 44 13.94 8.73 1.92
C PRO A 44 13.79 9.82 0.85
N ALA A 45 14.87 10.55 0.58
CA ALA A 45 14.92 11.48 -0.54
C ALA A 45 14.73 10.75 -1.88
N PRO A 46 14.07 11.38 -2.87
CA PRO A 46 13.46 12.71 -2.84
C PRO A 46 12.01 12.73 -2.30
N ALA A 47 11.43 11.57 -1.92
CA ALA A 47 10.02 11.42 -1.52
C ALA A 47 9.67 12.21 -0.24
N ASP A 48 10.65 12.56 0.58
CA ASP A 48 10.49 13.38 1.79
C ASP A 48 9.93 14.78 1.51
N ARG A 49 10.14 15.29 0.27
CA ARG A 49 9.68 16.61 -0.19
C ARG A 49 8.43 16.59 -1.05
N TRP A 50 7.99 15.41 -1.48
CA TRP A 50 6.85 15.27 -2.37
C TRP A 50 5.53 15.53 -1.67
N ARG A 51 4.52 15.90 -2.48
CA ARG A 51 3.14 15.98 -2.01
C ARG A 51 2.68 14.63 -1.49
N ARG A 52 2.01 14.62 -0.33
CA ARG A 52 1.61 13.39 0.33
C ARG A 52 0.14 13.09 0.11
N LEU A 53 -0.11 11.85 -0.28
CA LEU A 53 -1.43 11.28 -0.41
C LEU A 53 -1.59 10.10 0.55
N ALA A 54 -2.84 9.77 0.84
CA ALA A 54 -3.15 8.54 1.57
C ALA A 54 -4.48 7.95 1.10
N SER A 55 -4.59 6.64 1.26
CA SER A 55 -5.86 5.94 1.24
C SER A 55 -6.83 6.52 2.28
N PRO A 56 -8.16 6.48 2.04
CA PRO A 56 -9.16 6.93 3.00
C PRO A 56 -9.22 6.09 4.28
N LEU A 57 -8.65 4.87 4.30
CA LEU A 57 -8.70 3.98 5.45
C LEU A 57 -7.81 4.49 6.60
N ALA A 58 -8.34 4.45 7.83
CA ALA A 58 -7.74 5.07 9.01
C ALA A 58 -6.28 4.67 9.22
N ARG A 59 -5.94 3.40 9.03
CA ARG A 59 -4.56 2.89 9.15
C ARG A 59 -3.57 3.59 8.20
N ALA A 60 -3.99 3.91 6.97
CA ALA A 60 -3.14 4.59 5.99
C ALA A 60 -3.04 6.10 6.29
N ARG A 61 -4.17 6.75 6.60
CA ARG A 61 -4.20 8.16 7.03
C ARG A 61 -3.31 8.37 8.25
N ARG A 62 -3.53 7.55 9.28
CA ARG A 62 -2.77 7.63 10.53
C ARG A 62 -1.27 7.44 10.31
N THR A 63 -0.89 6.50 9.46
CA THR A 63 0.53 6.31 9.08
C THR A 63 1.09 7.56 8.41
N ALA A 64 0.38 8.14 7.44
CA ALA A 64 0.82 9.34 6.74
C ALA A 64 0.99 10.56 7.66
N GLU A 65 0.10 10.71 8.65
CA GLU A 65 0.18 11.76 9.69
C GLU A 65 1.41 11.58 10.59
N LEU A 66 1.68 10.34 11.02
CA LEU A 66 2.76 10.03 11.95
C LEU A 66 4.16 10.16 11.34
N ILE A 67 4.32 9.85 10.06
CA ILE A 67 5.60 9.97 9.34
C ILE A 67 6.07 11.43 9.28
N ARG A 68 5.15 12.38 9.15
CA ARG A 68 5.45 13.83 9.13
C ARG A 68 4.32 14.61 9.77
N PRO A 69 4.34 14.78 11.09
CA PRO A 69 3.30 15.52 11.81
C PRO A 69 3.17 16.97 11.31
N GLY A 70 1.93 17.45 11.24
CA GLY A 70 1.61 18.84 10.87
C GLY A 70 1.66 19.15 9.37
N ALA A 71 2.19 18.28 8.53
CA ALA A 71 2.16 18.52 7.10
C ALA A 71 0.88 17.94 6.44
N PRO A 72 0.30 18.63 5.43
CA PRO A 72 -0.97 18.23 4.82
C PRO A 72 -0.88 16.85 4.15
N VAL A 73 -1.99 16.09 4.20
CA VAL A 73 -2.16 14.82 3.52
C VAL A 73 -3.45 14.90 2.69
N THR A 74 -3.36 14.68 1.40
CA THR A 74 -4.53 14.59 0.51
C THR A 74 -5.06 13.17 0.50
N ILE A 75 -6.37 13.00 0.67
CA ILE A 75 -7.00 11.67 0.62
C ILE A 75 -7.46 11.39 -0.81
N ASP A 76 -7.12 10.19 -1.32
CA ASP A 76 -7.58 9.72 -2.62
C ASP A 76 -8.23 8.33 -2.47
N SER A 77 -9.51 8.24 -2.81
CA SER A 77 -10.30 7.01 -2.67
C SER A 77 -9.79 5.86 -3.55
N ARG A 78 -9.08 6.17 -4.64
CA ARG A 78 -8.48 5.17 -5.52
C ARG A 78 -7.31 4.42 -4.89
N LEU A 79 -6.76 4.94 -3.77
CA LEU A 79 -5.69 4.30 -3.00
C LEU A 79 -6.22 3.34 -1.92
N ARG A 80 -7.57 3.16 -1.78
CA ARG A 80 -8.13 2.19 -0.83
C ARG A 80 -7.62 0.78 -1.08
N GLU A 81 -7.59 -0.06 -0.06
CA GLU A 81 -7.21 -1.46 -0.22
C GLU A 81 -8.20 -2.18 -1.16
N MET A 82 -7.78 -3.28 -1.72
CA MET A 82 -8.65 -4.20 -2.43
C MET A 82 -9.67 -4.79 -1.44
N SER A 83 -10.95 -4.77 -1.78
CA SER A 83 -11.97 -5.42 -0.95
C SER A 83 -11.76 -6.94 -0.95
N PHE A 84 -11.71 -7.53 0.23
CA PHE A 84 -11.72 -8.99 0.38
C PHE A 84 -13.13 -9.54 0.65
N GLY A 85 -14.18 -8.69 0.64
CA GLY A 85 -15.57 -9.09 0.80
C GLY A 85 -15.77 -9.98 2.02
N ASP A 86 -16.43 -11.13 1.83
CA ASP A 86 -16.75 -12.08 2.90
C ASP A 86 -15.53 -12.71 3.58
N TRP A 87 -14.33 -12.47 3.07
CA TRP A 87 -13.10 -12.98 3.66
C TRP A 87 -12.43 -12.02 4.65
N GLU A 88 -12.95 -10.79 4.77
CA GLU A 88 -12.42 -9.82 5.72
C GLU A 88 -12.56 -10.33 7.16
N GLY A 89 -11.52 -10.17 7.96
CA GLY A 89 -11.41 -10.68 9.33
C GLY A 89 -10.99 -12.15 9.45
N ARG A 90 -10.98 -12.92 8.37
CA ARG A 90 -10.51 -14.31 8.36
C ARG A 90 -9.01 -14.39 8.10
N THR A 91 -8.38 -15.48 8.50
CA THR A 91 -6.99 -15.78 8.14
C THR A 91 -6.94 -16.60 6.83
N LEU A 92 -5.81 -16.57 6.13
CA LEU A 92 -5.61 -17.44 4.96
C LEU A 92 -5.66 -18.93 5.32
N ALA A 93 -5.22 -19.28 6.54
CA ALA A 93 -5.29 -20.67 7.02
C ALA A 93 -6.76 -21.12 7.15
N ASP A 94 -7.61 -20.29 7.76
CA ASP A 94 -9.05 -20.59 7.89
C ASP A 94 -9.73 -20.72 6.53
N LEU A 95 -9.40 -19.81 5.59
CA LEU A 95 -9.96 -19.83 4.23
C LEU A 95 -9.55 -21.09 3.46
N ARG A 96 -8.29 -21.51 3.55
CA ARG A 96 -7.82 -22.76 2.93
C ARG A 96 -8.44 -23.98 3.55
N ALA A 97 -8.56 -24.02 4.87
CA ALA A 97 -9.19 -25.14 5.57
C ALA A 97 -10.68 -25.29 5.22
N SER A 98 -11.42 -24.17 5.10
CA SER A 98 -12.86 -24.18 4.82
C SER A 98 -13.21 -24.21 3.33
N GLY A 99 -12.35 -23.64 2.47
CA GLY A 99 -12.59 -23.51 1.02
C GLY A 99 -12.06 -24.67 0.18
N GLY A 100 -11.11 -25.44 0.72
CA GLY A 100 -10.54 -26.61 0.05
C GLY A 100 -10.05 -26.32 -1.37
N ALA A 101 -10.35 -27.22 -2.30
CA ALA A 101 -9.94 -27.13 -3.71
C ALA A 101 -10.46 -25.85 -4.41
N ALA A 102 -11.67 -25.43 -4.09
CA ALA A 102 -12.27 -24.23 -4.70
C ALA A 102 -11.51 -22.94 -4.33
N PHE A 103 -11.00 -22.85 -3.11
CA PHE A 103 -10.17 -21.73 -2.71
C PHE A 103 -8.82 -21.72 -3.45
N ILE A 104 -8.18 -22.87 -3.58
CA ILE A 104 -6.91 -23.01 -4.33
C ILE A 104 -7.10 -22.66 -5.80
N GLU A 105 -8.20 -23.12 -6.42
CA GLU A 105 -8.54 -22.74 -7.79
C GLU A 105 -8.75 -21.21 -7.92
N ALA A 106 -9.44 -20.60 -6.96
CA ALA A 106 -9.61 -19.15 -6.95
C ALA A 106 -8.26 -18.41 -6.84
N GLU A 107 -7.34 -18.86 -5.96
CA GLU A 107 -6.00 -18.28 -5.85
C GLU A 107 -5.19 -18.36 -7.16
N SER A 108 -5.45 -19.36 -8.03
CA SER A 108 -4.73 -19.53 -9.29
C SER A 108 -5.15 -18.57 -10.39
N LYS A 109 -6.26 -17.84 -10.24
CA LYS A 109 -6.82 -16.91 -11.26
C LYS A 109 -6.03 -15.62 -11.42
N GLY A 110 -4.97 -15.39 -10.62
CA GLY A 110 -4.10 -14.24 -10.77
C GLY A 110 -4.85 -12.91 -10.72
N LEU A 111 -4.83 -12.13 -11.82
CA LEU A 111 -5.54 -10.84 -11.89
C LEU A 111 -7.06 -10.96 -11.76
N ASP A 112 -7.63 -12.11 -12.07
CA ASP A 112 -9.07 -12.37 -12.00
C ASP A 112 -9.49 -13.09 -10.70
N PHE A 113 -8.56 -13.25 -9.77
CA PHE A 113 -8.88 -13.67 -8.41
C PHE A 113 -9.88 -12.69 -7.79
N GLN A 114 -11.03 -13.17 -7.36
CA GLN A 114 -12.04 -12.31 -6.74
C GLN A 114 -12.67 -13.00 -5.54
N PRO A 115 -12.48 -12.45 -4.33
CA PRO A 115 -13.22 -12.90 -3.14
C PRO A 115 -14.72 -12.70 -3.32
N PRO A 116 -15.58 -13.54 -2.71
CA PRO A 116 -17.03 -13.31 -2.72
C PRO A 116 -17.37 -11.91 -2.15
N GLY A 117 -18.13 -11.13 -2.89
CA GLY A 117 -18.43 -9.73 -2.53
C GLY A 117 -17.23 -8.77 -2.56
N GLY A 118 -16.07 -9.21 -3.05
CA GLY A 118 -14.84 -8.44 -3.06
C GLY A 118 -14.47 -7.85 -4.43
N GLU A 119 -13.27 -7.24 -4.48
CA GLU A 119 -12.66 -6.63 -5.67
C GLU A 119 -11.57 -7.57 -6.22
N SER A 120 -11.43 -7.65 -7.54
CA SER A 120 -10.30 -8.36 -8.16
C SER A 120 -9.07 -7.45 -8.28
N PRO A 121 -7.83 -8.03 -8.37
CA PRO A 121 -6.64 -7.26 -8.72
C PRO A 121 -6.80 -6.46 -10.01
N ARG A 122 -7.47 -7.02 -11.02
CA ARG A 122 -7.76 -6.33 -12.29
C ARG A 122 -8.61 -5.08 -12.07
N ALA A 123 -9.67 -5.15 -11.25
CA ALA A 123 -10.50 -3.99 -10.93
C ALA A 123 -9.67 -2.92 -10.14
N ALA A 124 -8.81 -3.36 -9.22
CA ALA A 124 -7.90 -2.46 -8.54
C ALA A 124 -6.92 -1.77 -9.50
N MET A 125 -6.39 -2.49 -10.51
CA MET A 125 -5.52 -1.91 -11.54
C MET A 125 -6.24 -0.84 -12.38
N VAL A 126 -7.52 -1.02 -12.70
CA VAL A 126 -8.30 -0.02 -13.45
C VAL A 126 -8.36 1.32 -12.70
N ARG A 127 -8.71 1.30 -11.40
CA ARG A 127 -8.77 2.54 -10.61
C ARG A 127 -7.40 3.16 -10.39
N LEU A 128 -6.35 2.35 -10.26
CA LEU A 128 -4.97 2.82 -10.11
C LEU A 128 -4.43 3.40 -11.43
N GLY A 129 -4.80 2.85 -12.59
CA GLY A 129 -4.48 3.43 -13.89
C GLY A 129 -5.05 4.83 -14.06
N GLY A 130 -6.30 5.07 -13.62
CA GLY A 130 -6.86 6.42 -13.58
C GLY A 130 -6.12 7.36 -12.62
N TRP A 131 -5.65 6.85 -11.48
CA TRP A 131 -4.86 7.61 -10.52
C TRP A 131 -3.48 8.00 -11.08
N THR A 132 -2.76 7.07 -11.72
CA THR A 132 -1.45 7.35 -12.33
C THR A 132 -1.55 8.28 -13.54
N ALA A 133 -2.63 8.20 -14.31
CA ALA A 133 -2.89 9.13 -15.42
C ALA A 133 -3.06 10.58 -14.91
N ASP A 134 -3.73 10.76 -13.75
CA ASP A 134 -3.86 12.10 -13.14
C ASP A 134 -2.51 12.62 -12.61
N ILE A 135 -1.65 11.75 -12.06
CA ILE A 135 -0.28 12.13 -11.65
C ILE A 135 0.53 12.59 -12.87
N ALA A 136 0.50 11.83 -13.96
CA ALA A 136 1.22 12.18 -15.18
C ALA A 136 0.76 13.53 -15.74
N ARG A 137 -0.55 13.76 -15.72
CA ARG A 137 -1.14 15.04 -16.19
C ARG A 137 -0.80 16.21 -15.28
N ALA A 138 -0.77 15.99 -13.96
CA ALA A 138 -0.45 17.05 -13.00
C ALA A 138 1.03 17.47 -13.05
N GLY A 139 1.92 16.57 -13.48
CA GLY A 139 3.35 16.85 -13.56
C GLY A 139 4.07 16.98 -12.20
N GLU A 140 3.38 16.65 -11.10
CA GLU A 140 3.90 16.82 -9.74
C GLU A 140 4.18 15.48 -9.09
N PRO A 141 5.42 15.25 -8.58
CA PRO A 141 5.74 14.03 -7.84
C PRO A 141 4.91 13.88 -6.56
N VAL A 142 4.50 12.65 -6.27
CA VAL A 142 3.72 12.33 -5.07
C VAL A 142 4.23 11.09 -4.35
N VAL A 143 4.02 11.04 -3.03
CA VAL A 143 4.20 9.83 -2.24
C VAL A 143 2.88 9.48 -1.56
N ALA A 144 2.46 8.22 -1.65
CA ALA A 144 1.18 7.79 -1.15
C ALA A 144 1.31 6.64 -0.14
N VAL A 145 0.63 6.78 0.99
CA VAL A 145 0.46 5.68 1.95
C VAL A 145 -0.76 4.87 1.53
N ALA A 146 -0.51 3.62 1.18
CA ALA A 146 -1.49 2.70 0.65
C ALA A 146 -1.41 1.31 1.33
N HIS A 147 -1.67 0.25 0.60
CA HIS A 147 -1.89 -1.08 1.13
C HIS A 147 -1.15 -2.13 0.31
N LYS A 148 -1.11 -3.37 0.83
CA LYS A 148 -0.36 -4.47 0.23
C LYS A 148 -0.88 -4.85 -1.16
N ALA A 149 -2.21 -5.01 -1.33
CA ALA A 149 -2.75 -5.39 -2.64
C ALA A 149 -2.64 -4.25 -3.65
N VAL A 150 -2.77 -2.99 -3.21
CA VAL A 150 -2.54 -1.79 -4.05
C VAL A 150 -1.12 -1.76 -4.61
N ILE A 151 -0.10 -1.99 -3.77
CA ILE A 151 1.31 -2.00 -4.22
C ILE A 151 1.57 -3.18 -5.17
N ARG A 152 0.96 -4.34 -4.93
CA ARG A 152 1.05 -5.49 -5.84
C ARG A 152 0.36 -5.22 -7.18
N ALA A 153 -0.81 -4.60 -7.16
CA ALA A 153 -1.51 -4.20 -8.38
C ALA A 153 -0.72 -3.15 -9.18
N MET A 154 -0.06 -2.21 -8.50
CA MET A 154 0.83 -1.25 -9.15
C MET A 154 2.06 -1.94 -9.78
N LEU A 155 2.64 -2.92 -9.09
CA LEU A 155 3.72 -3.72 -9.67
C LEU A 155 3.25 -4.49 -10.91
N ALA A 156 2.03 -5.07 -10.89
CA ALA A 156 1.45 -5.74 -12.04
C ALA A 156 1.23 -4.78 -13.22
N LEU A 157 0.71 -3.56 -12.97
CA LEU A 157 0.61 -2.51 -13.98
C LEU A 157 1.97 -2.18 -14.61
N ALA A 158 3.01 -2.07 -13.79
CA ALA A 158 4.34 -1.65 -14.24
C ALA A 158 5.12 -2.75 -14.96
N THR A 159 4.82 -4.02 -14.72
CA THR A 159 5.63 -5.15 -15.22
C THR A 159 4.88 -6.08 -16.19
N GLY A 160 3.56 -5.93 -16.31
CA GLY A 160 2.72 -6.88 -17.03
C GLY A 160 2.52 -8.21 -16.30
N TRP A 161 2.87 -8.30 -15.01
CA TRP A 161 2.67 -9.52 -14.24
C TRP A 161 1.18 -9.84 -14.08
N ASP A 162 0.80 -11.04 -14.47
CA ASP A 162 -0.59 -11.53 -14.41
C ASP A 162 -1.04 -12.00 -13.01
N MET A 163 -0.16 -11.88 -12.02
CA MET A 163 -0.33 -12.35 -10.63
C MET A 163 -0.49 -13.86 -10.47
N THR A 164 -0.29 -14.65 -11.51
CA THR A 164 -0.13 -16.09 -11.38
C THR A 164 1.28 -16.43 -10.89
N GLY A 165 1.41 -17.43 -10.05
CA GLY A 165 2.71 -17.84 -9.54
C GLY A 165 3.45 -16.80 -8.70
N LYS A 166 4.77 -16.82 -8.74
CA LYS A 166 5.63 -15.93 -7.96
C LYS A 166 5.69 -14.53 -8.57
N SER A 167 5.72 -13.52 -7.70
CA SER A 167 5.97 -12.14 -8.13
C SER A 167 7.34 -12.03 -8.83
N PRO A 168 7.43 -11.26 -9.93
CA PRO A 168 8.71 -11.06 -10.66
C PRO A 168 9.76 -10.37 -9.79
N MET A 169 9.31 -9.62 -8.77
CA MET A 169 10.16 -8.91 -7.84
C MET A 169 9.68 -9.09 -6.41
N ARG A 170 10.62 -9.31 -5.48
CA ARG A 170 10.31 -9.36 -4.05
C ARG A 170 10.02 -7.96 -3.54
N LEU A 171 8.90 -7.79 -2.80
CA LEU A 171 8.53 -6.53 -2.14
C LEU A 171 8.80 -6.63 -0.64
N ASP A 172 9.52 -5.65 -0.11
CA ASP A 172 9.66 -5.44 1.33
C ASP A 172 8.60 -4.45 1.81
N TRP A 173 7.74 -4.89 2.72
CA TRP A 173 6.59 -4.13 3.21
C TRP A 173 6.94 -3.01 4.19
N ARG A 174 8.21 -2.86 4.54
CA ARG A 174 8.75 -1.77 5.38
C ARG A 174 9.56 -0.76 4.57
N SER A 175 9.39 -0.76 3.25
CA SER A 175 10.15 0.05 2.32
C SER A 175 9.24 0.90 1.44
N VAL A 176 9.81 1.92 0.84
CA VAL A 176 9.18 2.76 -0.17
C VAL A 176 9.47 2.19 -1.55
N HIS A 177 8.48 2.17 -2.43
CA HIS A 177 8.57 1.68 -3.79
C HIS A 177 8.33 2.82 -4.76
N PHE A 178 9.31 3.12 -5.60
CA PHE A 178 9.28 4.20 -6.57
C PHE A 178 8.91 3.70 -7.95
N PHE A 179 8.02 4.43 -8.59
CA PHE A 179 7.48 4.18 -9.92
C PHE A 179 7.48 5.48 -10.73
N VAL A 180 7.26 5.36 -12.02
CA VAL A 180 7.11 6.49 -12.95
C VAL A 180 5.80 6.33 -13.71
N ALA A 181 4.99 7.39 -13.74
CA ALA A 181 3.79 7.51 -14.56
C ALA A 181 4.11 8.28 -15.84
N HIS A 182 3.76 7.73 -17.00
CA HIS A 182 3.96 8.33 -18.31
C HIS A 182 2.63 8.87 -18.87
N GLU A 183 2.70 9.92 -19.68
CA GLU A 183 1.53 10.54 -20.31
C GLU A 183 0.75 9.59 -21.21
N ASP A 184 1.40 8.56 -21.77
CA ASP A 184 0.78 7.51 -22.57
C ASP A 184 0.06 6.44 -21.75
N GLY A 185 -0.04 6.62 -20.44
CA GLY A 185 -0.70 5.71 -19.50
C GLY A 185 0.17 4.56 -19.00
N ARG A 186 1.41 4.41 -19.50
CA ARG A 186 2.33 3.40 -18.98
C ARG A 186 2.80 3.76 -17.57
N VAL A 187 3.02 2.73 -16.77
CA VAL A 187 3.70 2.81 -15.48
C VAL A 187 4.97 1.98 -15.57
N ALA A 188 6.06 2.48 -15.02
CA ALA A 188 7.32 1.76 -14.93
C ALA A 188 7.82 1.68 -13.48
N VAL A 189 8.52 0.60 -13.15
CA VAL A 189 9.26 0.51 -11.88
C VAL A 189 10.52 1.37 -12.00
N GLU A 190 10.74 2.27 -11.04
CA GLU A 190 12.00 3.02 -10.93
C GLU A 190 12.94 2.35 -9.92
N ARG A 191 12.51 2.25 -8.66
CA ARG A 191 13.26 1.59 -7.59
C ARG A 191 12.31 0.93 -6.60
N LEU A 192 12.58 -0.31 -6.24
CA LEU A 192 11.83 -1.02 -5.20
C LEU A 192 12.65 -1.15 -3.92
N ASN A 193 11.96 -1.36 -2.82
CA ASN A 193 12.55 -1.71 -1.53
C ASN A 193 13.56 -0.68 -1.01
N VAL A 194 13.30 0.61 -1.27
CA VAL A 194 14.12 1.69 -0.70
C VAL A 194 13.77 1.81 0.79
N PRO A 195 14.74 1.58 1.70
CA PRO A 195 14.44 1.56 3.13
C PRO A 195 13.88 2.90 3.63
N LEU A 196 12.93 2.84 4.55
CA LEU A 196 12.59 3.99 5.38
C LEU A 196 13.78 4.35 6.26
N ILE A 197 13.96 5.64 6.49
CA ILE A 197 14.91 6.12 7.49
C ILE A 197 14.24 5.95 8.86
N VAL A 198 14.89 5.25 9.77
CA VAL A 198 14.36 5.04 11.13
C VAL A 198 15.15 5.93 12.08
N GLU A 199 14.50 6.96 12.62
CA GLU A 199 15.08 7.80 13.65
C GLU A 199 14.97 7.09 15.02
N ALA A 200 16.09 6.99 15.72
CA ALA A 200 16.09 6.56 17.12
C ALA A 200 15.26 7.55 17.94
N ARG A 201 14.29 7.05 18.71
CA ARG A 201 13.57 7.88 19.67
C ARG A 201 14.55 8.40 20.70
N ILE A 202 14.83 9.68 20.69
CA ILE A 202 15.41 10.33 21.88
C ILE A 202 14.30 10.28 22.92
N VAL A 203 14.35 9.32 23.82
CA VAL A 203 13.56 9.33 25.05
C VAL A 203 14.08 10.50 25.85
N GLY A 204 13.45 11.67 25.67
CA GLY A 204 13.72 12.83 26.50
C GLY A 204 13.27 12.48 27.91
N GLU A 205 14.23 12.23 28.77
CA GLU A 205 14.07 12.38 30.21
C GLU A 205 13.61 13.82 30.47
N ARG A 206 12.33 14.04 30.65
CA ARG A 206 11.90 15.12 31.52
C ARG A 206 12.03 14.59 32.95
N ALA A 207 13.20 14.80 33.52
CA ALA A 207 13.33 14.81 34.96
C ALA A 207 12.27 15.76 35.51
N LEU A 208 11.43 15.21 36.37
CA LEU A 208 10.59 15.99 37.28
C LEU A 208 11.55 16.71 38.23
N ALA A 209 11.60 18.03 38.14
CA ALA A 209 12.03 18.93 39.22
C ALA A 209 10.74 19.54 39.81
#